data_004aff8d434df4619b795f2325e165b0
#
_entry.id   004aff8d434df4619b795f2325e165b0
#
_cell.length_a   1.000
_cell.length_b   1.000
_cell.length_c   1.000
_cell.angle_alpha   90.00
_cell.angle_beta   90.00
_cell.angle_gamma   90.00
#
_symmetry.space_group_name_H-M   'P 1'
#
loop_
_entity.id
_entity.type
_entity.pdbx_description
1 polymer ?
#
loop_
_entity_poly.entity_id
_entity_poly.type
_entity_poly.pdbx_seq_one_letter_code
_entity_poly.pdbx_strand_id
1 'polypeptide(L)'
;MRTALSIAGSDSSGGAGIQADVKTMSANGVYAMTAVTALTAQNTTGVTDILDSTPAFLSAQLDAVFTDIFPDAVKIGMVSSAELISVIAQKLRQYGARHIVVDPVMVATSGSRLLRKDAVEALKTELLPLAEVATPNIPEAEILADMPIRTPADMEAAARKISEQYGCAVLCKGGHDLNDANDLLWKDGAGYWFNGRRINNPNTHGTGCTLSSAIAANLAKGMALEDAVRRAKEYISGALAAMLDLGHGRGPMNHLFDLKSAYMKEAE
;
A
#
# COMPACT_ATOMS: atom_id res chain seq x y z
N MET A 1 -6.51 1.20 -21.89
CA MET A 1 -6.22 0.52 -20.60
C MET A 1 -6.05 1.62 -19.56
N ARG A 2 -6.55 1.45 -18.34
CA ARG A 2 -6.30 2.37 -17.24
C ARG A 2 -4.88 2.20 -16.70
N THR A 3 -4.35 3.27 -16.10
CA THR A 3 -2.96 3.34 -15.65
C THR A 3 -2.88 3.64 -14.16
N ALA A 4 -1.87 3.10 -13.47
CA ALA A 4 -1.59 3.45 -12.08
C ALA A 4 -0.08 3.53 -11.83
N LEU A 5 0.31 4.48 -10.99
CA LEU A 5 1.70 4.69 -10.58
C LEU A 5 1.92 4.18 -9.16
N SER A 6 2.89 3.31 -8.98
CA SER A 6 3.43 2.97 -7.66
C SER A 6 4.67 3.81 -7.36
N ILE A 7 4.66 4.52 -6.24
CA ILE A 7 5.79 5.28 -5.69
C ILE A 7 6.20 4.56 -4.41
N ALA A 8 7.22 3.71 -4.47
CA ALA A 8 7.63 2.89 -3.33
C ALA A 8 9.05 2.34 -3.49
N GLY A 9 9.57 1.75 -2.43
CA GLY A 9 10.80 0.97 -2.47
C GLY A 9 10.61 -0.35 -3.23
N SER A 10 11.72 -0.90 -3.73
CA SER A 10 11.74 -2.24 -4.33
C SER A 10 11.89 -3.32 -3.25
N ASP A 11 11.48 -4.53 -3.57
CA ASP A 11 11.79 -5.76 -2.85
C ASP A 11 12.40 -6.76 -3.83
N SER A 12 13.70 -7.03 -3.70
CA SER A 12 14.42 -7.92 -4.62
C SER A 12 13.88 -9.36 -4.62
N SER A 13 13.20 -9.80 -3.54
CA SER A 13 12.51 -11.09 -3.50
C SER A 13 11.15 -11.09 -4.22
N GLY A 14 10.64 -9.91 -4.56
CA GLY A 14 9.41 -9.75 -5.33
C GLY A 14 8.12 -9.89 -4.55
N GLY A 15 8.15 -10.02 -3.22
CA GLY A 15 6.97 -10.26 -2.38
C GLY A 15 6.24 -9.00 -1.94
N ALA A 16 6.95 -7.86 -1.88
CA ALA A 16 6.43 -6.57 -1.45
C ALA A 16 6.89 -5.44 -2.38
N GLY A 17 6.76 -4.19 -1.93
CA GLY A 17 7.21 -3.00 -2.64
C GLY A 17 6.63 -2.89 -4.05
N ILE A 18 7.37 -2.21 -4.94
CA ILE A 18 6.93 -2.00 -6.34
C ILE A 18 6.66 -3.32 -7.07
N GLN A 19 7.34 -4.41 -6.73
CA GLN A 19 7.14 -5.70 -7.38
C GLN A 19 5.76 -6.30 -7.05
N ALA A 20 5.33 -6.24 -5.80
CA ALA A 20 3.98 -6.63 -5.40
C ALA A 20 2.94 -5.69 -6.02
N ASP A 21 3.22 -4.37 -6.05
CA ASP A 21 2.35 -3.35 -6.61
C ASP A 21 2.10 -3.60 -8.11
N VAL A 22 3.17 -3.79 -8.89
CA VAL A 22 3.07 -4.07 -10.34
C VAL A 22 2.29 -5.35 -10.61
N LYS A 23 2.61 -6.45 -9.90
CA LYS A 23 1.88 -7.72 -10.04
C LYS A 23 0.40 -7.54 -9.72
N THR A 24 0.09 -6.84 -8.64
CA THR A 24 -1.29 -6.59 -8.18
C THR A 24 -2.07 -5.74 -9.18
N MET A 25 -1.52 -4.60 -9.60
CA MET A 25 -2.16 -3.70 -10.55
C MET A 25 -2.39 -4.41 -11.89
N SER A 26 -1.39 -5.16 -12.39
CA SER A 26 -1.49 -5.93 -13.63
C SER A 26 -2.54 -7.04 -13.55
N ALA A 27 -2.58 -7.80 -12.45
CA ALA A 27 -3.60 -8.82 -12.21
C ALA A 27 -5.01 -8.22 -12.11
N ASN A 28 -5.12 -6.96 -11.68
CA ASN A 28 -6.38 -6.21 -11.67
C ASN A 28 -6.69 -5.49 -13.00
N GLY A 29 -5.94 -5.75 -14.08
CA GLY A 29 -6.19 -5.22 -15.43
C GLY A 29 -5.80 -3.75 -15.62
N VAL A 30 -4.84 -3.23 -14.86
CA VAL A 30 -4.34 -1.86 -14.91
C VAL A 30 -2.87 -1.87 -15.33
N TYR A 31 -2.49 -0.97 -16.23
CA TYR A 31 -1.08 -0.79 -16.61
C TYR A 31 -0.32 -0.13 -15.46
N ALA A 32 0.66 -0.82 -14.92
CA ALA A 32 1.41 -0.38 -13.77
C ALA A 32 2.70 0.33 -14.17
N MET A 33 2.93 1.51 -13.60
CA MET A 33 4.16 2.28 -13.70
C MET A 33 4.80 2.41 -12.33
N THR A 34 6.09 2.74 -12.27
CA THR A 34 6.81 2.83 -10.99
C THR A 34 7.72 4.05 -10.93
N ALA A 35 7.80 4.67 -9.74
CA ALA A 35 8.87 5.57 -9.33
C ALA A 35 9.50 5.00 -8.05
N VAL A 36 10.78 4.64 -8.13
CA VAL A 36 11.47 3.86 -7.10
C VAL A 36 12.08 4.79 -6.05
N THR A 37 11.64 4.66 -4.81
CA THR A 37 12.14 5.47 -3.68
C THR A 37 13.41 4.89 -3.06
N ALA A 38 13.58 3.58 -3.09
CA ALA A 38 14.77 2.87 -2.62
C ALA A 38 14.89 1.50 -3.28
N LEU A 39 16.12 1.03 -3.45
CA LEU A 39 16.42 -0.37 -3.74
C LEU A 39 16.73 -1.08 -2.43
N THR A 40 16.24 -2.31 -2.26
CA THR A 40 16.57 -3.14 -1.10
C THR A 40 17.25 -4.42 -1.51
N ALA A 41 18.25 -4.84 -0.76
CA ALA A 41 18.74 -6.21 -0.77
C ALA A 41 17.91 -7.00 0.26
N GLN A 42 16.84 -7.62 -0.22
CA GLN A 42 15.79 -8.20 0.62
C GLN A 42 15.42 -9.60 0.15
N ASN A 43 15.07 -10.44 1.11
CA ASN A 43 14.50 -11.77 0.88
C ASN A 43 13.40 -12.05 1.93
N THR A 44 12.88 -13.28 1.95
CA THR A 44 11.79 -13.67 2.88
C THR A 44 12.20 -13.68 4.35
N THR A 45 13.51 -13.64 4.66
CA THR A 45 14.05 -13.65 6.03
C THR A 45 14.41 -12.26 6.54
N GLY A 46 14.56 -11.24 5.68
CA GLY A 46 14.85 -9.88 6.10
C GLY A 46 15.44 -8.98 5.02
N VAL A 47 15.79 -7.76 5.44
CA VAL A 47 16.47 -6.73 4.63
C VAL A 47 17.90 -6.62 5.11
N THR A 48 18.86 -6.78 4.21
CA THR A 48 20.31 -6.74 4.52
C THR A 48 20.95 -5.43 4.11
N ASP A 49 20.40 -4.72 3.10
CA ASP A 49 20.92 -3.42 2.67
C ASP A 49 19.83 -2.59 1.99
N ILE A 50 19.98 -1.26 2.02
CA ILE A 50 19.03 -0.29 1.43
C ILE A 50 19.83 0.81 0.74
N LEU A 51 19.50 1.08 -0.52
CA LEU A 51 20.01 2.21 -1.31
C LEU A 51 18.85 3.14 -1.66
N ASP A 52 18.77 4.29 -0.98
CA ASP A 52 17.75 5.29 -1.25
C ASP A 52 17.98 5.97 -2.61
N SER A 53 16.90 6.29 -3.33
CA SER A 53 16.92 7.24 -4.44
C SER A 53 17.30 8.63 -3.93
N THR A 54 18.02 9.40 -4.75
CA THR A 54 18.20 10.82 -4.44
C THR A 54 16.91 11.59 -4.71
N PRO A 55 16.63 12.68 -3.97
CA PRO A 55 15.48 13.57 -4.25
C PRO A 55 15.41 14.03 -5.70
N ALA A 56 16.55 14.39 -6.29
CA ALA A 56 16.63 14.82 -7.68
C ALA A 56 16.26 13.67 -8.65
N PHE A 57 16.71 12.44 -8.40
CA PHE A 57 16.40 11.34 -9.29
C PHE A 57 14.95 10.88 -9.14
N LEU A 58 14.39 10.87 -7.93
CA LEU A 58 12.97 10.60 -7.71
C LEU A 58 12.09 11.65 -8.42
N SER A 59 12.46 12.93 -8.34
CA SER A 59 11.80 14.01 -9.09
C SER A 59 11.80 13.72 -10.60
N ALA A 60 12.94 13.33 -11.16
CA ALA A 60 13.07 13.01 -12.58
C ALA A 60 12.23 11.80 -13.01
N GLN A 61 12.15 10.74 -12.18
CA GLN A 61 11.27 9.59 -12.43
C GLN A 61 9.80 10.03 -12.48
N LEU A 62 9.37 10.85 -11.53
CA LEU A 62 8.00 11.37 -11.48
C LEU A 62 7.68 12.25 -12.69
N ASP A 63 8.59 13.15 -13.05
CA ASP A 63 8.43 13.98 -14.24
C ASP A 63 8.30 13.14 -15.52
N ALA A 64 9.15 12.13 -15.68
CA ALA A 64 9.11 11.23 -16.84
C ALA A 64 7.76 10.51 -16.97
N VAL A 65 7.17 10.05 -15.86
CA VAL A 65 5.87 9.39 -15.90
C VAL A 65 4.74 10.40 -16.14
N PHE A 66 4.66 11.46 -15.36
CA PHE A 66 3.53 12.39 -15.42
C PHE A 66 3.47 13.19 -16.73
N THR A 67 4.59 13.39 -17.42
CA THR A 67 4.63 14.14 -18.71
C THR A 67 4.35 13.28 -19.94
N ASP A 68 4.32 11.94 -19.80
CA ASP A 68 4.09 11.02 -20.91
C ASP A 68 2.83 10.16 -20.66
N ILE A 69 2.92 9.17 -19.77
CA ILE A 69 1.79 8.31 -19.43
C ILE A 69 1.20 8.77 -18.09
N PHE A 70 0.24 9.70 -18.15
CA PHE A 70 -0.37 10.26 -16.95
C PHE A 70 -1.16 9.18 -16.19
N PRO A 71 -0.89 8.95 -14.88
CA PRO A 71 -1.58 7.93 -14.10
C PRO A 71 -3.02 8.32 -13.74
N ASP A 72 -3.97 7.37 -13.92
CA ASP A 72 -5.35 7.51 -13.45
C ASP A 72 -5.45 7.41 -11.91
N ALA A 73 -4.51 6.70 -11.26
CA ALA A 73 -4.37 6.62 -9.79
C ALA A 73 -2.91 6.51 -9.37
N VAL A 74 -2.62 6.88 -8.13
CA VAL A 74 -1.28 6.79 -7.55
C VAL A 74 -1.35 6.02 -6.23
N LYS A 75 -0.45 5.04 -6.05
CA LYS A 75 -0.21 4.40 -4.76
C LYS A 75 1.15 4.81 -4.23
N ILE A 76 1.20 5.23 -2.97
CA ILE A 76 2.44 5.54 -2.26
C ILE A 76 2.64 4.47 -1.20
N GLY A 77 3.81 3.84 -1.21
CA GLY A 77 4.22 2.84 -0.21
C GLY A 77 5.37 3.34 0.65
N MET A 78 6.41 2.52 0.81
CA MET A 78 7.57 2.87 1.60
C MET A 78 8.34 4.06 1.03
N VAL A 79 8.52 5.11 1.85
CA VAL A 79 9.37 6.28 1.57
C VAL A 79 10.20 6.57 2.81
N SER A 80 11.52 6.46 2.73
CA SER A 80 12.43 6.43 3.88
C SER A 80 12.66 7.78 4.57
N SER A 81 12.59 8.90 3.84
CA SER A 81 13.01 10.22 4.34
C SER A 81 11.99 11.33 4.07
N ALA A 82 12.04 12.38 4.91
CA ALA A 82 11.22 13.57 4.75
C ALA A 82 11.46 14.28 3.41
N GLU A 83 12.70 14.32 2.93
CA GLU A 83 13.07 14.95 1.66
C GLU A 83 12.39 14.26 0.46
N LEU A 84 12.38 12.92 0.43
CA LEU A 84 11.68 12.17 -0.62
C LEU A 84 10.16 12.38 -0.53
N ILE A 85 9.60 12.44 0.68
CA ILE A 85 8.18 12.74 0.92
C ILE A 85 7.83 14.12 0.35
N SER A 86 8.63 15.14 0.65
CA SER A 86 8.41 16.50 0.14
C SER A 86 8.46 16.56 -1.39
N VAL A 87 9.40 15.85 -2.02
CA VAL A 87 9.46 15.75 -3.49
C VAL A 87 8.19 15.11 -4.05
N ILE A 88 7.74 13.99 -3.48
CA ILE A 88 6.51 13.31 -3.91
C ILE A 88 5.33 14.26 -3.79
N ALA A 89 5.13 14.89 -2.62
CA ALA A 89 4.03 15.79 -2.37
C ALA A 89 4.03 17.00 -3.33
N GLN A 90 5.21 17.57 -3.58
CA GLN A 90 5.37 18.66 -4.56
C GLN A 90 4.94 18.22 -5.96
N LYS A 91 5.41 17.06 -6.43
CA LYS A 91 5.09 16.55 -7.77
C LYS A 91 3.61 16.19 -7.93
N LEU A 92 3.01 15.56 -6.92
CA LEU A 92 1.58 15.25 -6.93
C LEU A 92 0.72 16.51 -7.06
N ARG A 93 1.06 17.60 -6.33
CA ARG A 93 0.40 18.91 -6.45
C ARG A 93 0.67 19.54 -7.82
N GLN A 94 1.91 19.54 -8.28
CA GLN A 94 2.33 20.12 -9.56
C GLN A 94 1.52 19.55 -10.74
N TYR A 95 1.33 18.24 -10.76
CA TYR A 95 0.64 17.55 -11.84
C TYR A 95 -0.86 17.36 -11.60
N GLY A 96 -1.38 17.73 -10.42
CA GLY A 96 -2.79 17.54 -10.09
C GLY A 96 -3.18 16.06 -10.07
N ALA A 97 -2.31 15.21 -9.50
CA ALA A 97 -2.55 13.77 -9.37
C ALA A 97 -3.86 13.49 -8.61
N ARG A 98 -4.56 12.42 -9.01
CA ARG A 98 -5.85 12.03 -8.45
C ARG A 98 -5.80 10.60 -7.94
N HIS A 99 -6.81 10.20 -7.16
CA HIS A 99 -6.95 8.85 -6.64
C HIS A 99 -5.66 8.37 -5.95
N ILE A 100 -5.21 9.16 -4.97
CA ILE A 100 -3.96 8.93 -4.25
C ILE A 100 -4.25 8.01 -3.06
N VAL A 101 -3.65 6.83 -3.06
CA VAL A 101 -3.69 5.84 -1.97
C VAL A 101 -2.37 5.88 -1.23
N VAL A 102 -2.38 6.22 0.05
CA VAL A 102 -1.18 6.25 0.90
C VAL A 102 -1.18 5.07 1.86
N ASP A 103 -0.25 4.13 1.67
CA ASP A 103 0.04 3.08 2.64
C ASP A 103 1.19 3.57 3.55
N PRO A 104 0.90 3.96 4.81
CA PRO A 104 1.86 4.64 5.67
C PRO A 104 2.84 3.65 6.31
N VAL A 105 3.63 2.96 5.48
CA VAL A 105 4.53 1.90 5.90
C VAL A 105 5.62 2.45 6.82
N MET A 106 5.52 2.18 8.13
CA MET A 106 6.48 2.67 9.14
C MET A 106 7.46 1.59 9.58
N VAL A 107 7.04 0.32 9.53
CA VAL A 107 7.82 -0.84 9.98
C VAL A 107 7.70 -1.95 8.95
N ALA A 108 8.81 -2.59 8.61
CA ALA A 108 8.79 -3.79 7.76
C ALA A 108 8.11 -4.96 8.46
N THR A 109 7.60 -5.92 7.70
CA THR A 109 7.05 -7.19 8.23
C THR A 109 8.07 -7.96 9.08
N SER A 110 9.36 -7.75 8.84
CA SER A 110 10.48 -8.28 9.64
C SER A 110 10.68 -7.58 10.98
N GLY A 111 9.97 -6.48 11.27
CA GLY A 111 10.14 -5.65 12.46
C GLY A 111 11.16 -4.52 12.32
N SER A 112 11.86 -4.41 11.19
CA SER A 112 12.81 -3.33 10.94
C SER A 112 12.08 -2.01 10.74
N ARG A 113 12.51 -0.95 11.45
CA ARG A 113 11.97 0.40 11.29
C ARG A 113 12.38 0.96 9.93
N LEU A 114 11.42 1.31 9.10
CA LEU A 114 11.63 1.81 7.74
C LEU A 114 11.56 3.33 7.65
N LEU A 115 10.83 3.98 8.56
CA LEU A 115 10.62 5.41 8.56
C LEU A 115 11.42 6.09 9.67
N ARG A 116 12.10 7.20 9.36
CA ARG A 116 12.72 8.10 10.34
C ARG A 116 11.63 8.94 11.03
N LYS A 117 11.94 9.51 12.21
CA LYS A 117 10.95 10.32 12.95
C LYS A 117 10.51 11.57 12.17
N ASP A 118 11.44 12.24 11.50
CA ASP A 118 11.18 13.39 10.64
C ASP A 118 10.30 13.04 9.45
N ALA A 119 10.47 11.84 8.88
CA ALA A 119 9.64 11.35 7.78
C ALA A 119 8.18 11.07 8.21
N VAL A 120 7.93 10.68 9.47
CA VAL A 120 6.55 10.53 9.99
C VAL A 120 5.83 11.88 10.00
N GLU A 121 6.50 12.95 10.42
CA GLU A 121 5.89 14.29 10.41
C GLU A 121 5.67 14.80 8.99
N ALA A 122 6.61 14.60 8.08
CA ALA A 122 6.42 14.94 6.66
C ALA A 122 5.26 14.15 6.03
N LEU A 123 5.13 12.85 6.35
CA LEU A 123 3.99 12.03 5.92
C LEU A 123 2.66 12.64 6.37
N LYS A 124 2.56 13.01 7.66
CA LYS A 124 1.35 13.61 8.26
C LYS A 124 1.00 14.96 7.65
N THR A 125 1.99 15.80 7.40
CA THR A 125 1.76 17.21 7.01
C THR A 125 1.72 17.43 5.51
N GLU A 126 2.39 16.57 4.72
CA GLU A 126 2.55 16.79 3.28
C GLU A 126 1.84 15.77 2.40
N LEU A 127 1.83 14.48 2.76
CA LEU A 127 1.24 13.42 1.93
C LEU A 127 -0.21 13.08 2.32
N LEU A 128 -0.50 12.89 3.61
CA LEU A 128 -1.86 12.52 4.02
C LEU A 128 -2.92 13.55 3.59
N PRO A 129 -2.66 14.88 3.60
CA PRO A 129 -3.63 15.85 3.08
C PRO A 129 -3.89 15.78 1.57
N LEU A 130 -3.09 15.03 0.81
CA LEU A 130 -3.27 14.78 -0.62
C LEU A 130 -3.96 13.45 -0.91
N ALA A 131 -4.05 12.58 0.10
CA ALA A 131 -4.60 11.24 -0.08
C ALA A 131 -6.13 11.27 -0.25
N GLU A 132 -6.64 10.46 -1.15
CA GLU A 132 -8.05 10.08 -1.13
C GLU A 132 -8.31 9.10 0.01
N VAL A 133 -7.38 8.16 0.23
CA VAL A 133 -7.44 7.20 1.32
C VAL A 133 -6.05 6.85 1.85
N ALA A 134 -5.92 6.84 3.17
CA ALA A 134 -4.80 6.25 3.89
C ALA A 134 -5.16 4.84 4.37
N THR A 135 -4.19 3.91 4.33
CA THR A 135 -4.42 2.50 4.67
C THR A 135 -3.56 2.01 5.85
N PRO A 136 -3.61 2.65 7.04
CA PRO A 136 -2.80 2.24 8.19
C PRO A 136 -3.25 0.89 8.75
N ASN A 137 -2.29 0.08 9.21
CA ASN A 137 -2.56 -1.00 10.16
C ASN A 137 -2.75 -0.43 11.58
N ILE A 138 -3.12 -1.28 12.57
CA ILE A 138 -3.39 -0.82 13.93
C ILE A 138 -2.20 -0.06 14.55
N PRO A 139 -0.94 -0.56 14.54
CA PRO A 139 0.20 0.18 15.06
C PRO A 139 0.46 1.52 14.35
N GLU A 140 0.26 1.57 13.04
CA GLU A 140 0.38 2.80 12.25
C GLU A 140 -0.74 3.79 12.58
N ALA A 141 -1.98 3.30 12.75
CA ALA A 141 -3.11 4.13 13.15
C ALA A 141 -2.93 4.70 14.57
N GLU A 142 -2.37 3.95 15.51
CA GLU A 142 -2.02 4.44 16.85
C GLU A 142 -1.04 5.62 16.78
N ILE A 143 -0.01 5.53 15.91
CA ILE A 143 0.98 6.61 15.70
C ILE A 143 0.32 7.82 15.01
N LEU A 144 -0.52 7.61 14.02
CA LEU A 144 -1.17 8.70 13.30
C LEU A 144 -2.23 9.41 14.15
N ALA A 145 -2.99 8.66 14.95
CA ALA A 145 -4.02 9.19 15.83
C ALA A 145 -3.49 9.67 17.18
N ASP A 146 -2.24 9.33 17.54
CA ASP A 146 -1.68 9.55 18.86
C ASP A 146 -2.64 9.07 19.96
N MET A 147 -3.05 7.80 19.86
CA MET A 147 -3.90 7.13 20.84
C MET A 147 -3.80 5.60 20.73
N PRO A 148 -3.95 4.85 21.82
CA PRO A 148 -3.95 3.39 21.77
C PRO A 148 -5.23 2.85 21.16
N ILE A 149 -5.15 1.72 20.47
CA ILE A 149 -6.28 0.99 19.87
C ILE A 149 -6.34 -0.41 20.48
N ARG A 150 -7.34 -0.65 21.33
CA ARG A 150 -7.52 -1.93 22.03
C ARG A 150 -8.88 -2.58 21.77
N THR A 151 -9.81 -1.82 21.23
CA THR A 151 -11.19 -2.28 20.94
C THR A 151 -11.60 -1.81 19.54
N PRO A 152 -12.64 -2.41 18.94
CA PRO A 152 -13.24 -1.90 17.71
C PRO A 152 -13.70 -0.44 17.82
N ALA A 153 -14.17 -0.01 18.99
CA ALA A 153 -14.56 1.39 19.24
C ALA A 153 -13.36 2.34 19.21
N ASP A 154 -12.19 1.91 19.74
CA ASP A 154 -10.96 2.70 19.63
C ASP A 154 -10.48 2.79 18.18
N MET A 155 -10.62 1.72 17.41
CA MET A 155 -10.29 1.69 15.99
C MET A 155 -11.13 2.69 15.20
N GLU A 156 -12.43 2.78 15.52
CA GLU A 156 -13.35 3.77 14.92
C GLU A 156 -12.99 5.19 15.34
N ALA A 157 -12.71 5.41 16.63
CA ALA A 157 -12.26 6.71 17.14
C ALA A 157 -10.96 7.18 16.52
N ALA A 158 -9.98 6.28 16.35
CA ALA A 158 -8.70 6.57 15.71
C ALA A 158 -8.86 6.88 14.22
N ALA A 159 -9.63 6.08 13.47
CA ALA A 159 -9.89 6.30 12.06
C ALA A 159 -10.58 7.66 11.82
N ARG A 160 -11.58 7.99 12.66
CA ARG A 160 -12.25 9.30 12.66
C ARG A 160 -11.25 10.43 12.91
N LYS A 161 -10.45 10.34 13.98
CA LYS A 161 -9.47 11.37 14.33
C LYS A 161 -8.46 11.63 13.22
N ILE A 162 -7.93 10.56 12.60
CA ILE A 162 -7.01 10.65 11.46
C ILE A 162 -7.71 11.35 10.27
N SER A 163 -8.95 10.94 9.95
CA SER A 163 -9.71 11.50 8.84
C SER A 163 -9.99 12.99 9.04
N GLU A 164 -10.43 13.39 10.23
CA GLU A 164 -10.68 14.79 10.58
C GLU A 164 -9.39 15.63 10.56
N GLN A 165 -8.29 15.08 11.03
CA GLN A 165 -7.02 15.79 11.13
C GLN A 165 -6.35 16.01 9.78
N TYR A 166 -6.43 15.02 8.87
CA TYR A 166 -5.69 15.06 7.59
C TYR A 166 -6.59 15.23 6.37
N GLY A 167 -7.91 15.20 6.52
CA GLY A 167 -8.86 15.45 5.44
C GLY A 167 -8.98 14.32 4.42
N CYS A 168 -8.59 13.09 4.75
CA CYS A 168 -8.65 11.92 3.87
C CYS A 168 -9.56 10.82 4.45
N ALA A 169 -10.04 9.91 3.60
CA ALA A 169 -10.62 8.66 4.08
C ALA A 169 -9.54 7.78 4.72
N VAL A 170 -9.93 6.92 5.67
CA VAL A 170 -8.99 6.06 6.40
C VAL A 170 -9.49 4.63 6.38
N LEU A 171 -8.72 3.72 5.76
CA LEU A 171 -8.93 2.29 5.87
C LEU A 171 -8.00 1.74 6.97
N CYS A 172 -8.51 1.67 8.20
CA CYS A 172 -7.78 1.05 9.30
C CYS A 172 -7.84 -0.48 9.14
N LYS A 173 -6.68 -1.09 8.88
CA LYS A 173 -6.56 -2.54 8.64
C LYS A 173 -6.64 -3.29 9.97
N GLY A 174 -7.56 -4.23 10.06
CA GLY A 174 -7.73 -5.12 11.20
C GLY A 174 -6.66 -6.22 11.31
N GLY A 175 -6.92 -7.22 12.12
CA GLY A 175 -5.94 -8.20 12.51
C GLY A 175 -5.20 -7.77 13.78
N HIS A 176 -3.91 -8.13 13.95
CA HIS A 176 -3.10 -7.76 15.12
C HIS A 176 -3.77 -8.13 16.45
N ASP A 177 -4.45 -9.30 16.49
CA ASP A 177 -5.14 -9.87 17.65
C ASP A 177 -6.33 -9.07 18.22
N LEU A 178 -6.74 -7.98 17.58
CA LEU A 178 -7.86 -7.16 18.03
C LEU A 178 -9.23 -7.70 17.59
N ASN A 179 -9.31 -8.16 16.37
CA ASN A 179 -10.48 -8.80 15.78
C ASN A 179 -10.00 -9.78 14.70
N ASP A 180 -10.90 -10.53 14.10
CA ASP A 180 -10.60 -11.34 12.90
C ASP A 180 -9.94 -10.45 11.82
N ALA A 181 -9.97 -10.71 10.58
CA ALA A 181 -9.42 -9.84 9.54
C ALA A 181 -10.41 -8.72 9.12
N ASN A 182 -11.09 -8.07 10.08
CA ASN A 182 -12.07 -7.02 9.80
C ASN A 182 -11.40 -5.66 9.68
N ASP A 183 -11.61 -4.99 8.55
CA ASP A 183 -11.10 -3.65 8.29
C ASP A 183 -12.21 -2.61 8.41
N LEU A 184 -11.86 -1.41 8.86
CA LEU A 184 -12.78 -0.28 8.99
C LEU A 184 -12.38 0.84 8.02
N LEU A 185 -13.26 1.18 7.09
CA LEU A 185 -13.16 2.41 6.30
C LEU A 185 -13.96 3.52 6.98
N TRP A 186 -13.29 4.59 7.37
CA TRP A 186 -13.92 5.84 7.79
C TRP A 186 -13.89 6.84 6.64
N LYS A 187 -15.08 7.28 6.22
CA LYS A 187 -15.26 8.20 5.09
C LYS A 187 -16.52 9.03 5.28
N ASP A 188 -16.48 10.32 4.96
CA ASP A 188 -17.61 11.24 4.98
C ASP A 188 -18.38 11.24 6.33
N GLY A 189 -17.66 11.09 7.45
CA GLY A 189 -18.22 11.06 8.79
C GLY A 189 -18.87 9.74 9.20
N ALA A 190 -18.74 8.68 8.41
CA ALA A 190 -19.32 7.36 8.69
C ALA A 190 -18.27 6.23 8.62
N GLY A 191 -18.48 5.20 9.43
CA GLY A 191 -17.66 3.98 9.45
C GLY A 191 -18.32 2.85 8.67
N TYR A 192 -17.55 2.19 7.80
CA TYR A 192 -17.95 1.04 7.00
C TYR A 192 -17.06 -0.15 7.32
N TRP A 193 -17.62 -1.20 7.94
CA TRP A 193 -16.89 -2.41 8.26
C TRP A 193 -16.85 -3.40 7.11
N PHE A 194 -15.65 -3.87 6.79
CA PHE A 194 -15.41 -4.95 5.83
C PHE A 194 -14.97 -6.20 6.60
N ASN A 195 -15.90 -7.11 6.80
CA ASN A 195 -15.62 -8.36 7.49
C ASN A 195 -14.71 -9.26 6.65
N GLY A 196 -13.80 -9.95 7.32
CA GLY A 196 -12.90 -10.92 6.71
C GLY A 196 -12.57 -12.04 7.67
N ARG A 197 -12.36 -13.24 7.14
CA ARG A 197 -11.83 -14.36 7.93
C ARG A 197 -10.31 -14.38 7.83
N ARG A 198 -9.66 -14.62 8.95
CA ARG A 198 -8.21 -14.85 8.97
C ARG A 198 -7.89 -16.12 8.18
N ILE A 199 -7.08 -16.01 7.16
CA ILE A 199 -6.55 -17.14 6.40
C ILE A 199 -5.26 -17.58 7.10
N ASN A 200 -5.23 -18.85 7.51
CA ASN A 200 -4.05 -19.40 8.16
C ASN A 200 -2.95 -19.71 7.14
N ASN A 201 -2.27 -18.66 6.70
CA ASN A 201 -1.14 -18.72 5.80
C ASN A 201 0.05 -18.01 6.45
N PRO A 202 1.21 -18.66 6.67
CA PRO A 202 2.40 -18.01 7.20
C PRO A 202 3.02 -17.00 6.22
N ASN A 203 2.72 -17.14 4.93
CA ASN A 203 3.27 -16.34 3.84
C ASN A 203 2.44 -15.08 3.62
N THR A 204 2.67 -14.07 4.45
CA THR A 204 1.92 -12.81 4.50
C THR A 204 2.74 -11.60 4.07
N HIS A 205 3.95 -11.84 3.49
CA HIS A 205 4.81 -10.76 3.05
C HIS A 205 4.18 -9.98 1.90
N GLY A 206 4.09 -8.66 2.06
CA GLY A 206 3.52 -7.74 1.07
C GLY A 206 1.99 -7.60 1.09
N THR A 207 1.29 -8.12 2.11
CA THR A 207 -0.19 -7.98 2.21
C THR A 207 -0.65 -6.53 2.20
N GLY A 208 0.03 -5.61 2.91
CA GLY A 208 -0.27 -4.17 2.90
C GLY A 208 -0.10 -3.56 1.51
N CYS A 209 1.06 -3.80 0.87
CA CYS A 209 1.34 -3.34 -0.49
C CYS A 209 0.28 -3.85 -1.48
N THR A 210 -0.08 -5.13 -1.40
CA THR A 210 -1.08 -5.74 -2.27
C THR A 210 -2.46 -5.12 -2.08
N LEU A 211 -2.91 -4.92 -0.84
CA LEU A 211 -4.22 -4.32 -0.57
C LEU A 211 -4.29 -2.87 -1.10
N SER A 212 -3.30 -2.03 -0.76
CA SER A 212 -3.27 -0.64 -1.18
C SER A 212 -3.16 -0.48 -2.71
N SER A 213 -2.39 -1.36 -3.38
CA SER A 213 -2.27 -1.36 -4.85
C SER A 213 -3.53 -1.87 -5.55
N ALA A 214 -4.24 -2.84 -4.98
CA ALA A 214 -5.53 -3.28 -5.50
C ALA A 214 -6.59 -2.19 -5.36
N ILE A 215 -6.59 -1.42 -4.26
CA ILE A 215 -7.46 -0.24 -4.10
C ILE A 215 -7.14 0.78 -5.18
N ALA A 216 -5.87 1.16 -5.37
CA ALA A 216 -5.45 2.11 -6.39
C ALA A 216 -5.85 1.65 -7.80
N ALA A 217 -5.67 0.37 -8.13
CA ALA A 217 -6.09 -0.20 -9.40
C ALA A 217 -7.62 -0.10 -9.62
N ASN A 218 -8.41 -0.32 -8.58
CA ASN A 218 -9.86 -0.23 -8.66
C ASN A 218 -10.34 1.24 -8.77
N LEU A 219 -9.71 2.18 -8.06
CA LEU A 219 -9.96 3.61 -8.20
C LEU A 219 -9.58 4.11 -9.63
N ALA A 220 -8.45 3.66 -10.18
CA ALA A 220 -8.05 3.97 -11.55
C ALA A 220 -9.12 3.55 -12.58
N LYS A 221 -9.87 2.48 -12.31
CA LYS A 221 -11.01 2.02 -13.14
C LYS A 221 -12.29 2.82 -12.92
N GLY A 222 -12.30 3.80 -12.01
CA GLY A 222 -13.44 4.66 -11.70
C GLY A 222 -14.44 4.06 -10.72
N MET A 223 -14.05 3.06 -9.91
CA MET A 223 -14.91 2.52 -8.86
C MET A 223 -15.04 3.51 -7.70
N ALA A 224 -16.18 3.51 -7.02
CA ALA A 224 -16.33 4.18 -5.73
C ALA A 224 -15.38 3.53 -4.69
N LEU A 225 -14.91 4.33 -3.72
CA LEU A 225 -13.89 3.89 -2.77
C LEU A 225 -14.31 2.63 -1.98
N GLU A 226 -15.58 2.55 -1.56
CA GLU A 226 -16.12 1.42 -0.81
C GLU A 226 -16.08 0.12 -1.63
N ASP A 227 -16.40 0.19 -2.93
CA ASP A 227 -16.33 -0.94 -3.84
C ASP A 227 -14.89 -1.30 -4.20
N ALA A 228 -14.02 -0.28 -4.33
CA ALA A 228 -12.58 -0.48 -4.53
C ALA A 228 -11.95 -1.23 -3.36
N VAL A 229 -12.30 -0.87 -2.12
CA VAL A 229 -11.86 -1.55 -0.90
C VAL A 229 -12.39 -2.98 -0.82
N ARG A 230 -13.70 -3.18 -1.05
CA ARG A 230 -14.32 -4.51 -1.03
C ARG A 230 -13.62 -5.45 -2.01
N ARG A 231 -13.46 -5.03 -3.25
CA ARG A 231 -12.81 -5.81 -4.30
C ARG A 231 -11.34 -6.09 -4.01
N ALA A 232 -10.62 -5.11 -3.44
CA ALA A 232 -9.23 -5.30 -3.02
C ALA A 232 -9.11 -6.34 -1.91
N LYS A 233 -10.05 -6.35 -0.94
CA LYS A 233 -10.10 -7.33 0.13
C LYS A 233 -10.42 -8.74 -0.37
N GLU A 234 -11.31 -8.87 -1.34
CA GLU A 234 -11.58 -10.15 -2.02
C GLU A 234 -10.33 -10.67 -2.74
N TYR A 235 -9.65 -9.78 -3.48
CA TYR A 235 -8.44 -10.13 -4.22
C TYR A 235 -7.31 -10.61 -3.30
N ILE A 236 -7.00 -9.88 -2.22
CA ILE A 236 -5.95 -10.30 -1.28
C ILE A 236 -6.30 -11.61 -0.56
N SER A 237 -7.58 -11.84 -0.27
CA SER A 237 -8.04 -13.09 0.32
C SER A 237 -7.81 -14.27 -0.62
N GLY A 238 -8.09 -14.12 -1.91
CA GLY A 238 -7.77 -15.12 -2.93
C GLY A 238 -6.27 -15.39 -3.07
N ALA A 239 -5.47 -14.33 -3.09
CA ALA A 239 -4.00 -14.44 -3.17
C ALA A 239 -3.38 -15.16 -1.97
N LEU A 240 -3.92 -14.94 -0.76
CA LEU A 240 -3.53 -15.66 0.46
C LEU A 240 -4.01 -17.10 0.46
N ALA A 241 -5.25 -17.36 0.01
CA ALA A 241 -5.84 -18.70 -0.03
C ALA A 241 -5.15 -19.64 -1.02
N ALA A 242 -4.43 -19.10 -2.01
CA ALA A 242 -3.65 -19.87 -2.97
C ALA A 242 -2.39 -20.55 -2.38
N MET A 243 -2.04 -20.26 -1.11
CA MET A 243 -1.02 -20.96 -0.32
C MET A 243 0.33 -21.12 -1.01
N LEU A 244 0.78 -20.08 -1.75
CA LEU A 244 2.12 -20.09 -2.36
C LEU A 244 3.18 -20.22 -1.27
N ASP A 245 4.09 -21.17 -1.42
CA ASP A 245 5.15 -21.47 -0.45
C ASP A 245 6.53 -21.30 -1.10
N LEU A 246 7.13 -20.11 -0.92
CA LEU A 246 8.45 -19.77 -1.47
C LEU A 246 9.32 -19.12 -0.40
N GLY A 247 10.56 -19.54 -0.33
CA GLY A 247 11.58 -19.00 0.57
C GLY A 247 11.64 -19.72 1.92
N HIS A 248 12.43 -19.18 2.85
CA HIS A 248 12.70 -19.79 4.16
C HIS A 248 12.12 -19.00 5.33
N GLY A 249 11.53 -17.84 5.06
CA GLY A 249 10.90 -16.97 6.04
C GLY A 249 9.43 -16.73 5.73
N ARG A 250 8.94 -15.50 5.98
CA ARG A 250 7.58 -15.12 5.56
C ARG A 250 7.57 -14.92 4.05
N GLY A 251 7.02 -15.91 3.33
CA GLY A 251 6.97 -15.91 1.87
C GLY A 251 5.94 -14.94 1.27
N PRO A 252 5.98 -14.75 -0.06
CA PRO A 252 5.05 -13.92 -0.80
C PRO A 252 3.70 -14.61 -0.99
N MET A 253 2.68 -13.82 -1.31
CA MET A 253 1.39 -14.33 -1.78
C MET A 253 1.42 -14.65 -3.28
N ASN A 254 0.47 -15.45 -3.74
CA ASN A 254 0.27 -15.67 -5.18
C ASN A 254 -0.57 -14.53 -5.78
N HIS A 255 0.07 -13.48 -6.25
CA HIS A 255 -0.62 -12.34 -6.88
C HIS A 255 -1.36 -12.73 -8.17
N LEU A 256 -1.02 -13.86 -8.79
CA LEU A 256 -1.58 -14.33 -10.06
C LEU A 256 -2.54 -15.51 -9.90
N PHE A 257 -3.11 -15.69 -8.70
CA PHE A 257 -3.94 -16.85 -8.33
C PHE A 257 -5.15 -17.07 -9.24
N ASP A 258 -5.69 -16.02 -9.82
CA ASP A 258 -6.87 -16.06 -10.72
C ASP A 258 -6.51 -15.85 -12.19
N LEU A 259 -5.23 -15.68 -12.52
CA LEU A 259 -4.76 -15.53 -13.91
C LEU A 259 -4.83 -16.86 -14.65
N LYS A 260 -5.59 -16.90 -15.73
CA LYS A 260 -5.65 -18.04 -16.65
C LYS A 260 -4.99 -17.67 -17.97
N SER A 261 -3.86 -18.27 -18.26
CA SER A 261 -3.10 -18.02 -19.49
C SER A 261 -2.57 -19.33 -20.07
N ALA A 262 -2.54 -19.43 -21.40
CA ALA A 262 -1.91 -20.54 -22.08
C ALA A 262 -0.40 -20.63 -21.80
N TYR A 263 0.22 -19.51 -21.44
CA TYR A 263 1.65 -19.43 -21.12
C TYR A 263 1.99 -19.83 -19.68
N MET A 264 1.00 -20.15 -18.84
CA MET A 264 1.21 -20.61 -17.45
C MET A 264 1.32 -22.15 -17.35
N LYS A 265 1.19 -22.86 -18.44
CA LYS A 265 1.37 -24.33 -18.47
C LYS A 265 2.85 -24.64 -18.29
N GLU A 266 3.15 -25.52 -17.34
CA GLU A 266 4.50 -26.10 -17.24
C GLU A 266 4.81 -26.90 -18.51
N ALA A 267 6.10 -26.94 -18.88
CA ALA A 267 6.55 -27.83 -19.95
C ALA A 267 6.38 -29.28 -19.49
N GLU A 268 5.78 -30.10 -20.35
CA GLU A 268 5.67 -31.56 -20.15
C GLU A 268 7.04 -32.23 -20.17
#